data_0b2b8ada2c221131a85ee0eac6e57e22
#
_entry.id   0b2b8ada2c221131a85ee0eac6e57e22
#
_cell.length_a   1.000
_cell.length_b   1.000
_cell.length_c   1.000
_cell.angle_alpha   90.00
_cell.angle_beta   90.00
_cell.angle_gamma   90.00
#
_symmetry.space_group_name_H-M   'P 1'
#
loop_
_entity.id
_entity.type
_entity.pdbx_description
1 polymer ?
#
loop_
_entity_poly.entity_id
_entity_poly.type
_entity_poly.pdbx_seq_one_letter_code
_entity_poly.pdbx_strand_id
1 'polypeptide(L)'
;FSQFIKQCLLMNIKENIKTIIIKKPLKLDCGETISDYPLAYETYGKLNDKKDNAILAFHALTGDQFVSGVNPVTKKPGWWSHLVGPSKAIDTNKFFVICANVIGGCMGSFGPGNINPKTNKEFGTDFPVITINDMVNAQYNLLEFFKIEKLYSVTGGSMGGMQVLQFVANFPNKTKTAIPIACTSSHSAQNKFK
;
A
#
# COMPACT_ATOMS: atom_id res chain seq x y z
N PHE A 1 11.64 14.77 26.46
CA PHE A 1 10.80 13.57 26.73
C PHE A 1 10.00 13.18 25.51
N SER A 2 9.33 14.12 24.85
CA SER A 2 8.52 13.88 23.63
C SER A 2 9.33 13.35 22.45
N GLN A 3 10.54 13.86 22.23
CA GLN A 3 11.39 13.50 21.08
C GLN A 3 12.00 12.10 21.24
N PHE A 4 12.38 11.73 22.45
CA PHE A 4 12.89 10.39 22.78
C PHE A 4 11.80 9.32 22.63
N ILE A 5 10.57 9.61 23.10
CA ILE A 5 9.43 8.69 22.94
C ILE A 5 9.06 8.54 21.45
N LYS A 6 9.07 9.63 20.65
CA LYS A 6 8.90 9.58 19.20
C LYS A 6 9.97 8.72 18.52
N GLN A 7 11.21 8.86 18.94
CA GLN A 7 12.33 8.12 18.37
C GLN A 7 12.26 6.62 18.71
N CYS A 8 11.91 6.27 19.96
CA CYS A 8 11.67 4.90 20.38
C CYS A 8 10.45 4.26 19.67
N LEU A 9 9.37 5.01 19.49
CA LEU A 9 8.21 4.53 18.71
C LEU A 9 8.56 4.29 17.24
N LEU A 10 9.32 5.20 16.62
CA LEU A 10 9.77 5.07 15.23
C LEU A 10 10.75 3.90 15.05
N MET A 11 11.62 3.65 16.02
CA MET A 11 12.54 2.49 15.99
C MET A 11 11.75 1.17 16.13
N ASN A 12 10.82 1.06 17.09
CA ASN A 12 9.96 -0.11 17.25
C ASN A 12 9.06 -0.36 16.02
N ILE A 13 8.64 0.68 15.31
CA ILE A 13 7.90 0.57 14.06
C ILE A 13 8.77 -0.06 12.98
N LYS A 14 10.01 0.39 12.80
CA LYS A 14 10.91 -0.11 11.73
C LYS A 14 11.28 -1.58 11.91
N GLU A 15 11.44 -2.08 13.13
CA GLU A 15 11.84 -3.47 13.41
C GLU A 15 10.73 -4.50 13.11
N ASN A 16 9.47 -4.09 13.10
CA ASN A 16 8.31 -4.97 12.96
C ASN A 16 7.58 -4.86 11.62
N ILE A 17 8.13 -4.08 10.67
CA ILE A 17 7.50 -3.82 9.37
C ILE A 17 8.37 -4.39 8.25
N LYS A 18 7.79 -5.27 7.44
CA LYS A 18 8.42 -5.71 6.19
C LYS A 18 8.51 -4.53 5.23
N THR A 19 9.72 -4.20 4.82
CA THR A 19 9.98 -3.08 3.90
C THR A 19 10.93 -3.53 2.81
N ILE A 20 10.68 -3.10 1.59
CA ILE A 20 11.57 -3.24 0.45
C ILE A 20 11.96 -1.87 -0.07
N ILE A 21 13.19 -1.73 -0.53
CA ILE A 21 13.62 -0.55 -1.29
C ILE A 21 13.37 -0.80 -2.77
N ILE A 22 12.47 -0.05 -3.34
CA ILE A 22 12.18 -0.08 -4.78
C ILE A 22 13.22 0.79 -5.48
N LYS A 23 14.08 0.14 -6.25
CA LYS A 23 15.18 0.82 -7.00
C LYS A 23 14.71 1.43 -8.31
N LYS A 24 13.62 0.92 -8.87
CA LYS A 24 13.05 1.43 -10.12
C LYS A 24 12.53 2.84 -9.91
N PRO A 25 13.01 3.82 -10.68
CA PRO A 25 12.52 5.20 -10.56
C PRO A 25 11.02 5.28 -10.81
N LEU A 26 10.33 6.09 -10.01
CA LEU A 26 8.92 6.40 -10.16
C LEU A 26 8.76 7.87 -10.46
N LYS A 27 8.26 8.19 -11.66
CA LYS A 27 7.86 9.54 -12.03
C LYS A 27 6.47 9.81 -11.44
N LEU A 28 6.37 10.83 -10.60
CA LEU A 28 5.13 11.26 -9.97
C LEU A 28 4.33 12.19 -10.90
N ASP A 29 3.04 12.24 -10.70
CA ASP A 29 2.14 13.12 -11.48
C ASP A 29 2.46 14.61 -11.29
N CYS A 30 3.04 15.00 -10.14
CA CYS A 30 3.54 16.35 -9.88
C CYS A 30 4.81 16.72 -10.69
N GLY A 31 5.38 15.77 -11.45
CA GLY A 31 6.56 15.95 -12.28
C GLY A 31 7.88 15.58 -11.62
N GLU A 32 7.91 15.36 -10.31
CA GLU A 32 9.11 14.87 -9.61
C GLU A 32 9.35 13.39 -9.90
N THR A 33 10.59 12.96 -9.67
CA THR A 33 10.97 11.53 -9.75
C THR A 33 11.59 11.11 -8.44
N ILE A 34 11.08 10.01 -7.89
CA ILE A 34 11.64 9.37 -6.70
C ILE A 34 12.33 8.06 -7.10
N SER A 35 13.43 7.73 -6.44
CA SER A 35 14.17 6.47 -6.62
C SER A 35 14.65 5.98 -5.26
N ASP A 36 14.99 4.70 -5.19
CA ASP A 36 15.45 4.06 -3.94
C ASP A 36 14.50 4.32 -2.76
N TYR A 37 13.19 4.27 -3.03
CA TYR A 37 12.18 4.59 -2.03
C TYR A 37 11.70 3.35 -1.28
N PRO A 38 11.47 3.45 0.06
CA PRO A 38 10.93 2.35 0.85
C PRO A 38 9.45 2.12 0.54
N LEU A 39 9.06 0.86 0.41
CA LEU A 39 7.67 0.45 0.34
C LEU A 39 7.42 -0.63 1.39
N ALA A 40 6.63 -0.29 2.41
CA ALA A 40 6.22 -1.20 3.45
C ALA A 40 5.06 -2.07 2.97
N TYR A 41 5.06 -3.34 3.33
CA TYR A 41 4.01 -4.27 2.91
C TYR A 41 3.82 -5.40 3.91
N GLU A 42 2.71 -6.10 3.81
CA GLU A 42 2.46 -7.36 4.50
C GLU A 42 1.86 -8.39 3.53
N THR A 43 2.03 -9.65 3.87
CA THR A 43 1.55 -10.76 3.05
C THR A 43 0.90 -11.83 3.91
N TYR A 44 -0.13 -12.49 3.35
CA TYR A 44 -0.89 -13.55 4.02
C TYR A 44 -1.08 -14.73 3.07
N GLY A 45 -0.96 -15.94 3.58
CA GLY A 45 -1.02 -17.15 2.78
C GLY A 45 0.29 -17.44 2.04
N LYS A 46 0.24 -18.30 1.03
CA LYS A 46 1.41 -18.75 0.26
C LYS A 46 1.21 -18.50 -1.23
N LEU A 47 2.18 -17.85 -1.85
CA LEU A 47 2.24 -17.73 -3.31
C LEU A 47 2.53 -19.11 -3.91
N ASN A 48 1.69 -19.56 -4.85
CA ASN A 48 1.90 -20.83 -5.51
C ASN A 48 2.99 -20.73 -6.60
N ASP A 49 3.44 -21.88 -7.09
CA ASP A 49 4.54 -21.94 -8.07
C ASP A 49 4.17 -21.26 -9.40
N LYS A 50 2.89 -21.29 -9.79
CA LYS A 50 2.37 -20.61 -10.98
C LYS A 50 2.20 -19.11 -10.78
N LYS A 51 2.28 -18.62 -9.54
CA LYS A 51 2.07 -17.21 -9.16
C LYS A 51 0.75 -16.59 -9.62
N ASP A 52 -0.28 -17.42 -9.74
CA ASP A 52 -1.59 -17.02 -10.27
C ASP A 52 -2.70 -16.92 -9.21
N ASN A 53 -2.35 -17.12 -7.93
CA ASN A 53 -3.24 -17.03 -6.77
C ASN A 53 -3.08 -15.72 -5.96
N ALA A 54 -2.40 -14.72 -6.49
CA ALA A 54 -2.13 -13.49 -5.76
C ALA A 54 -3.30 -12.51 -5.82
N ILE A 55 -3.65 -11.94 -4.66
CA ILE A 55 -4.64 -10.86 -4.51
C ILE A 55 -3.92 -9.63 -3.96
N LEU A 56 -4.04 -8.49 -4.63
CA LEU A 56 -3.56 -7.21 -4.12
C LEU A 56 -4.73 -6.46 -3.45
N ALA A 57 -4.59 -6.24 -2.15
CA ALA A 57 -5.53 -5.49 -1.35
C ALA A 57 -5.03 -4.05 -1.16
N PHE A 58 -5.86 -3.06 -1.52
CA PHE A 58 -5.58 -1.65 -1.35
C PHE A 58 -6.29 -1.12 -0.11
N HIS A 59 -5.55 -0.52 0.82
CA HIS A 59 -6.14 0.03 2.04
C HIS A 59 -6.80 1.40 1.81
N ALA A 60 -7.75 1.72 2.68
CA ALA A 60 -8.39 3.04 2.74
C ALA A 60 -7.44 4.10 3.33
N LEU A 61 -7.83 5.39 3.28
CA LEU A 61 -7.02 6.51 3.76
C LEU A 61 -6.47 6.31 5.18
N THR A 62 -7.28 5.77 6.09
CA THR A 62 -6.92 5.52 7.49
C THR A 62 -6.38 4.12 7.75
N GLY A 63 -6.20 3.32 6.68
CA GLY A 63 -5.66 1.97 6.77
C GLY A 63 -4.14 1.93 6.65
N ASP A 64 -3.64 0.71 6.68
CA ASP A 64 -2.23 0.39 6.52
C ASP A 64 -2.08 -0.99 5.84
N GLN A 65 -0.87 -1.53 5.77
CA GLN A 65 -0.60 -2.85 5.19
C GLN A 65 -1.14 -4.03 6.01
N PHE A 66 -1.57 -3.82 7.24
CA PHE A 66 -2.01 -4.91 8.13
C PHE A 66 -3.49 -5.24 7.94
N VAL A 67 -3.78 -6.00 6.89
CA VAL A 67 -5.15 -6.41 6.50
C VAL A 67 -5.75 -7.40 7.49
N SER A 68 -4.94 -8.32 8.02
CA SER A 68 -5.37 -9.43 8.89
C SER A 68 -4.38 -9.66 10.03
N GLY A 69 -4.72 -10.55 10.95
CA GLY A 69 -3.91 -10.79 12.13
C GLY A 69 -3.94 -9.62 13.11
N VAL A 70 -2.86 -9.45 13.87
CA VAL A 70 -2.68 -8.34 14.81
C VAL A 70 -1.64 -7.38 14.25
N ASN A 71 -2.00 -6.11 14.11
CA ASN A 71 -1.08 -5.05 13.73
C ASN A 71 0.02 -4.92 14.82
N PRO A 72 1.30 -5.14 14.49
CA PRO A 72 2.38 -5.17 15.48
C PRO A 72 2.65 -3.80 16.12
N VAL A 73 2.21 -2.71 15.48
CA VAL A 73 2.38 -1.34 15.97
C VAL A 73 1.23 -0.92 16.88
N THR A 74 -0.01 -1.05 16.39
CA THR A 74 -1.21 -0.58 17.11
C THR A 74 -1.77 -1.61 18.09
N LYS A 75 -1.33 -2.88 17.99
CA LYS A 75 -1.85 -4.04 18.73
C LYS A 75 -3.33 -4.33 18.48
N LYS A 76 -3.93 -3.71 17.47
CA LYS A 76 -5.33 -3.93 17.06
C LYS A 76 -5.42 -5.01 15.98
N PRO A 77 -6.60 -5.64 15.81
CA PRO A 77 -6.83 -6.53 14.66
C PRO A 77 -6.64 -5.79 13.34
N GLY A 78 -6.12 -6.49 12.32
CA GLY A 78 -6.07 -5.97 10.96
C GLY A 78 -7.46 -5.57 10.47
N TRP A 79 -7.52 -4.54 9.63
CA TRP A 79 -8.77 -3.85 9.25
C TRP A 79 -9.77 -4.73 8.46
N TRP A 80 -9.33 -5.82 7.85
CA TRP A 80 -10.17 -6.86 7.24
C TRP A 80 -9.97 -8.25 7.84
N SER A 81 -9.57 -8.34 9.11
CA SER A 81 -9.37 -9.62 9.80
C SER A 81 -10.57 -10.56 9.76
N HIS A 82 -11.79 -10.02 9.61
CA HIS A 82 -13.01 -10.81 9.46
C HIS A 82 -13.18 -11.38 8.05
N LEU A 83 -12.57 -10.79 7.01
CA LEU A 83 -12.66 -11.24 5.62
C LEU A 83 -11.44 -12.03 5.17
N VAL A 84 -10.24 -11.70 5.66
CA VAL A 84 -8.97 -12.29 5.22
C VAL A 84 -8.44 -13.24 6.28
N GLY A 85 -8.17 -14.49 5.91
CA GLY A 85 -7.62 -15.50 6.81
C GLY A 85 -7.99 -16.91 6.36
N PRO A 86 -7.51 -17.95 7.08
CA PRO A 86 -7.86 -19.33 6.79
C PRO A 86 -9.37 -19.55 6.84
N SER A 87 -9.92 -20.16 5.79
CA SER A 87 -11.37 -20.48 5.66
C SER A 87 -12.31 -19.27 5.72
N LYS A 88 -11.80 -18.07 5.47
CA LYS A 88 -12.60 -16.83 5.35
C LYS A 88 -12.94 -16.52 3.90
N ALA A 89 -13.68 -15.44 3.64
CA ALA A 89 -14.10 -15.05 2.30
C ALA A 89 -12.89 -14.89 1.34
N ILE A 90 -11.80 -14.30 1.84
CA ILE A 90 -10.49 -14.32 1.18
C ILE A 90 -9.63 -15.36 1.92
N ASP A 91 -9.75 -16.60 1.47
CA ASP A 91 -9.14 -17.76 2.13
C ASP A 91 -7.64 -17.83 1.87
N THR A 92 -6.85 -17.55 2.90
CA THR A 92 -5.38 -17.57 2.82
C THR A 92 -4.77 -18.98 2.70
N ASN A 93 -5.57 -20.05 2.81
CA ASN A 93 -5.13 -21.40 2.42
C ASN A 93 -5.05 -21.54 0.89
N LYS A 94 -5.78 -20.72 0.14
CA LYS A 94 -5.87 -20.75 -1.33
C LYS A 94 -5.15 -19.56 -1.99
N PHE A 95 -5.26 -18.39 -1.38
CA PHE A 95 -4.79 -17.14 -1.95
C PHE A 95 -3.58 -16.58 -1.20
N PHE A 96 -2.70 -15.95 -1.95
CA PHE A 96 -1.62 -15.13 -1.43
C PHE A 96 -2.06 -13.67 -1.48
N VAL A 97 -2.35 -13.09 -0.32
CA VAL A 97 -2.79 -11.70 -0.22
C VAL A 97 -1.60 -10.80 0.05
N ILE A 98 -1.49 -9.73 -0.71
CA ILE A 98 -0.48 -8.68 -0.56
C ILE A 98 -1.21 -7.38 -0.24
N CYS A 99 -0.73 -6.63 0.73
CA CYS A 99 -1.13 -5.25 0.96
C CYS A 99 0.11 -4.40 1.22
N ALA A 100 0.28 -3.32 0.47
CA ALA A 100 1.33 -2.35 0.73
C ALA A 100 0.76 -1.10 1.40
N ASN A 101 1.55 -0.47 2.26
CA ASN A 101 1.26 0.88 2.71
C ASN A 101 1.54 1.85 1.55
N VAL A 102 0.60 2.75 1.28
CA VAL A 102 0.76 3.72 0.18
C VAL A 102 1.95 4.65 0.41
N ILE A 103 2.59 5.09 -0.66
CA ILE A 103 3.54 6.21 -0.59
C ILE A 103 2.79 7.48 -0.17
N GLY A 104 3.43 8.33 0.62
CA GLY A 104 2.77 9.45 1.33
C GLY A 104 2.14 9.04 2.66
N GLY A 105 2.11 7.73 2.97
CA GLY A 105 1.61 7.19 4.23
C GLY A 105 2.63 7.26 5.37
N CYS A 106 2.20 6.84 6.58
CA CYS A 106 3.01 6.93 7.80
C CYS A 106 3.45 5.58 8.39
N MET A 107 3.14 4.46 7.69
CA MET A 107 3.40 3.11 8.20
C MET A 107 4.55 2.41 7.47
N GLY A 108 5.64 3.16 7.19
CA GLY A 108 6.92 2.62 6.74
C GLY A 108 7.20 2.76 5.24
N SER A 109 6.23 3.11 4.40
CA SER A 109 6.47 3.50 3.01
C SER A 109 7.04 4.92 2.91
N PHE A 110 7.58 5.26 1.74
CA PHE A 110 8.08 6.61 1.46
C PHE A 110 7.03 7.67 1.77
N GLY A 111 7.37 8.59 2.64
CA GLY A 111 6.46 9.61 3.16
C GLY A 111 7.19 10.83 3.72
N PRO A 112 6.47 11.81 4.27
CA PRO A 112 7.03 13.09 4.76
C PRO A 112 8.13 12.96 5.81
N GLY A 113 8.17 11.87 6.56
CA GLY A 113 9.23 11.58 7.54
C GLY A 113 10.52 11.01 6.97
N ASN A 114 10.60 10.77 5.65
CA ASN A 114 11.84 10.37 5.00
C ASN A 114 12.78 11.56 4.82
N ILE A 115 14.08 11.25 4.74
CA ILE A 115 15.10 12.28 4.52
C ILE A 115 15.08 12.74 3.05
N ASN A 116 14.97 14.04 2.86
CA ASN A 116 15.12 14.67 1.57
C ASN A 116 16.62 14.73 1.22
N PRO A 117 17.07 14.07 0.14
CA PRO A 117 18.49 14.04 -0.21
C PRO A 117 19.08 15.40 -0.60
N LYS A 118 18.22 16.37 -0.96
CA LYS A 118 18.66 17.73 -1.32
C LYS A 118 18.98 18.59 -0.09
N THR A 119 18.28 18.36 1.03
CA THR A 119 18.41 19.20 2.23
C THR A 119 19.03 18.47 3.42
N ASN A 120 19.15 17.14 3.33
CA ASN A 120 19.55 16.23 4.41
C ASN A 120 18.67 16.37 5.69
N LYS A 121 17.40 16.76 5.51
CA LYS A 121 16.38 16.89 6.56
C LYS A 121 15.15 16.09 6.15
N GLU A 122 14.23 15.83 7.09
CA GLU A 122 12.92 15.26 6.73
C GLU A 122 12.21 16.15 5.70
N PHE A 123 11.47 15.54 4.79
CA PHE A 123 10.67 16.27 3.81
C PHE A 123 9.65 17.20 4.49
N GLY A 124 8.95 16.73 5.52
CA GLY A 124 7.91 17.50 6.17
C GLY A 124 6.88 18.02 5.16
N THR A 125 6.67 19.33 5.14
CA THR A 125 5.74 20.02 4.22
C THR A 125 6.24 20.11 2.78
N ASP A 126 7.52 19.88 2.53
CA ASP A 126 8.13 19.89 1.19
C ASP A 126 7.99 18.52 0.49
N PHE A 127 7.25 17.58 1.12
CA PHE A 127 6.98 16.27 0.52
C PHE A 127 6.14 16.45 -0.74
N PRO A 128 6.48 15.76 -1.86
CA PRO A 128 5.76 15.91 -3.11
C PRO A 128 4.29 15.50 -2.98
N VAL A 129 3.44 16.14 -3.77
CA VAL A 129 2.02 15.77 -3.88
C VAL A 129 1.93 14.37 -4.48
N ILE A 130 1.23 13.47 -3.80
CA ILE A 130 1.02 12.09 -4.21
C ILE A 130 -0.42 11.90 -4.65
N THR A 131 -0.61 11.35 -5.83
CA THR A 131 -1.92 11.01 -6.39
C THR A 131 -2.25 9.53 -6.21
N ILE A 132 -3.50 9.15 -6.49
CA ILE A 132 -3.92 7.74 -6.55
C ILE A 132 -3.11 6.99 -7.62
N ASN A 133 -2.81 7.63 -8.74
CA ASN A 133 -1.98 7.07 -9.80
C ASN A 133 -0.56 6.74 -9.30
N ASP A 134 0.06 7.64 -8.56
CA ASP A 134 1.39 7.42 -7.97
C ASP A 134 1.40 6.24 -6.99
N MET A 135 0.36 6.16 -6.12
CA MET A 135 0.20 5.05 -5.18
C MET A 135 0.11 3.71 -5.90
N VAL A 136 -0.67 3.64 -6.96
CA VAL A 136 -0.88 2.44 -7.76
C VAL A 136 0.40 2.03 -8.50
N ASN A 137 1.10 2.97 -9.10
CA ASN A 137 2.36 2.70 -9.81
C ASN A 137 3.46 2.22 -8.85
N ALA A 138 3.54 2.78 -7.64
CA ALA A 138 4.46 2.29 -6.61
C ALA A 138 4.17 0.83 -6.23
N GLN A 139 2.90 0.49 -6.03
CA GLN A 139 2.48 -0.87 -5.67
C GLN A 139 2.63 -1.86 -6.84
N TYR A 140 2.51 -1.40 -8.07
CA TYR A 140 2.83 -2.23 -9.23
C TYR A 140 4.31 -2.67 -9.24
N ASN A 141 5.23 -1.79 -8.85
CA ASN A 141 6.65 -2.14 -8.71
C ASN A 141 6.88 -3.23 -7.64
N LEU A 142 6.04 -3.32 -6.61
CA LEU A 142 6.08 -4.42 -5.64
C LEU A 142 5.71 -5.77 -6.28
N LEU A 143 4.77 -5.80 -7.23
CA LEU A 143 4.43 -7.03 -7.95
C LEU A 143 5.60 -7.54 -8.80
N GLU A 144 6.38 -6.64 -9.38
CA GLU A 144 7.62 -6.99 -10.10
C GLU A 144 8.64 -7.66 -9.17
N PHE A 145 8.77 -7.18 -7.92
CA PHE A 145 9.61 -7.83 -6.90
C PHE A 145 9.19 -9.28 -6.63
N PHE A 146 7.90 -9.55 -6.49
CA PHE A 146 7.36 -10.90 -6.32
C PHE A 146 7.39 -11.72 -7.62
N LYS A 147 7.72 -11.11 -8.76
CA LYS A 147 7.64 -11.71 -10.10
C LYS A 147 6.23 -12.23 -10.41
N ILE A 148 5.21 -11.46 -10.04
CA ILE A 148 3.81 -11.76 -10.31
C ILE A 148 3.43 -11.04 -11.60
N GLU A 149 3.16 -11.82 -12.66
CA GLU A 149 2.80 -11.27 -13.97
C GLU A 149 1.34 -10.84 -14.02
N LYS A 150 0.46 -11.60 -13.36
CA LYS A 150 -0.99 -11.36 -13.36
C LYS A 150 -1.60 -11.74 -12.01
N LEU A 151 -2.31 -10.81 -11.42
CA LEU A 151 -3.06 -11.02 -10.18
C LEU A 151 -4.32 -11.86 -10.42
N TYR A 152 -4.71 -12.63 -9.43
CA TYR A 152 -6.03 -13.24 -9.38
C TYR A 152 -7.11 -12.17 -9.21
N SER A 153 -6.89 -11.23 -8.28
CA SER A 153 -7.81 -10.13 -8.02
C SER A 153 -7.09 -8.90 -7.49
N VAL A 154 -7.69 -7.73 -7.72
CA VAL A 154 -7.41 -6.49 -6.99
C VAL A 154 -8.67 -6.07 -6.24
N THR A 155 -8.53 -5.66 -4.98
CA THR A 155 -9.68 -5.28 -4.16
C THR A 155 -9.32 -4.16 -3.18
N GLY A 156 -10.30 -3.35 -2.82
CA GLY A 156 -10.10 -2.27 -1.85
C GLY A 156 -11.36 -1.45 -1.62
N GLY A 157 -11.45 -0.82 -0.45
CA GLY A 157 -12.56 0.04 -0.08
C GLY A 157 -12.19 1.52 0.00
N SER A 158 -13.13 2.42 -0.29
CA SER A 158 -12.93 3.88 -0.24
C SER A 158 -11.75 4.31 -1.12
N MET A 159 -10.72 4.98 -0.57
CA MET A 159 -9.48 5.29 -1.30
C MET A 159 -8.84 4.04 -1.91
N GLY A 160 -8.92 2.88 -1.22
CA GLY A 160 -8.47 1.60 -1.79
C GLY A 160 -9.27 1.18 -3.01
N GLY A 161 -10.58 1.46 -3.05
CA GLY A 161 -11.41 1.22 -4.22
C GLY A 161 -11.06 2.17 -5.39
N MET A 162 -10.67 3.41 -5.12
CA MET A 162 -10.13 4.32 -6.13
C MET A 162 -8.83 3.79 -6.73
N GLN A 163 -7.95 3.21 -5.89
CA GLN A 163 -6.73 2.55 -6.34
C GLN A 163 -7.05 1.32 -7.21
N VAL A 164 -8.10 0.54 -6.88
CA VAL A 164 -8.56 -0.56 -7.74
C VAL A 164 -8.94 -0.06 -9.12
N LEU A 165 -9.76 1.00 -9.20
CA LEU A 165 -10.18 1.60 -10.48
C LEU A 165 -8.97 2.10 -11.29
N GLN A 166 -8.05 2.81 -10.63
CA GLN A 166 -6.83 3.30 -11.26
C GLN A 166 -5.91 2.16 -11.71
N PHE A 167 -5.80 1.08 -10.92
CA PHE A 167 -5.00 -0.08 -11.28
C PHE A 167 -5.51 -0.73 -12.57
N VAL A 168 -6.82 -0.93 -12.71
CA VAL A 168 -7.40 -1.52 -13.94
C VAL A 168 -7.24 -0.59 -15.14
N ALA A 169 -7.31 0.73 -14.93
CA ALA A 169 -7.08 1.71 -15.99
C ALA A 169 -5.64 1.67 -16.51
N ASN A 170 -4.66 1.62 -15.58
CA ASN A 170 -3.25 1.57 -15.95
C ASN A 170 -2.79 0.20 -16.45
N PHE A 171 -3.35 -0.87 -15.89
CA PHE A 171 -2.88 -2.24 -16.07
C PHE A 171 -4.02 -3.23 -16.38
N PRO A 172 -4.80 -3.03 -17.45
CA PRO A 172 -6.05 -3.80 -17.71
C PRO A 172 -5.83 -5.31 -17.82
N ASN A 173 -4.65 -5.74 -18.26
CA ASN A 173 -4.32 -7.16 -18.44
C ASN A 173 -3.61 -7.80 -17.23
N LYS A 174 -3.35 -7.02 -16.14
CA LYS A 174 -2.56 -7.47 -15.01
C LYS A 174 -3.39 -8.03 -13.85
N THR A 175 -4.70 -8.11 -14.01
CA THR A 175 -5.60 -8.80 -13.07
C THR A 175 -6.67 -9.60 -13.79
N LYS A 176 -7.17 -10.67 -13.17
CA LYS A 176 -8.33 -11.42 -13.68
C LYS A 176 -9.64 -10.77 -13.26
N THR A 177 -9.70 -10.24 -12.05
CA THR A 177 -10.90 -9.61 -11.47
C THR A 177 -10.52 -8.35 -10.69
N ALA A 178 -11.49 -7.44 -10.57
CA ALA A 178 -11.36 -6.21 -9.80
C ALA A 178 -12.63 -6.00 -8.95
N ILE A 179 -12.45 -5.70 -7.67
CA ILE A 179 -13.55 -5.53 -6.70
C ILE A 179 -13.37 -4.17 -6.01
N PRO A 180 -13.78 -3.06 -6.66
CA PRO A 180 -13.82 -1.75 -6.03
C PRO A 180 -15.04 -1.66 -5.11
N ILE A 181 -14.85 -1.21 -3.86
CA ILE A 181 -15.90 -1.17 -2.84
C ILE A 181 -16.08 0.28 -2.35
N ALA A 182 -17.33 0.76 -2.30
CA ALA A 182 -17.68 2.06 -1.72
C ALA A 182 -16.77 3.21 -2.19
N CYS A 183 -16.54 3.32 -3.49
CA CYS A 183 -15.68 4.31 -4.11
C CYS A 183 -16.31 4.95 -5.34
N THR A 184 -15.65 5.96 -5.86
CA THR A 184 -16.02 6.67 -7.09
C THR A 184 -14.78 6.95 -7.93
N SER A 185 -14.97 7.07 -9.25
CA SER A 185 -13.91 7.50 -10.17
C SER A 185 -13.71 9.03 -10.17
N SER A 186 -14.69 9.79 -9.65
CA SER A 186 -14.62 11.24 -9.55
C SER A 186 -15.41 11.72 -8.34
N HIS A 187 -14.84 12.63 -7.56
CA HIS A 187 -15.56 13.25 -6.44
C HIS A 187 -16.60 14.25 -6.94
N SER A 188 -17.82 14.13 -6.41
CA SER A 188 -18.82 15.17 -6.55
C SER A 188 -18.44 16.46 -5.81
N ALA A 189 -19.07 17.58 -6.14
CA ALA A 189 -18.89 18.83 -5.40
C ALA A 189 -19.12 18.66 -3.90
N GLN A 190 -20.14 17.89 -3.49
CA GLN A 190 -20.46 17.60 -2.10
C GLN A 190 -19.30 16.91 -1.35
N ASN A 191 -18.55 16.05 -2.02
CA ASN A 191 -17.42 15.35 -1.41
C ASN A 191 -16.13 16.19 -1.35
N LYS A 192 -16.05 17.28 -2.12
CA LYS A 192 -14.90 18.17 -2.13
C LYS A 192 -14.90 19.20 -1.00
N PHE A 193 -16.03 19.40 -0.35
CA PHE A 193 -16.25 20.41 0.69
C PHE A 193 -16.56 19.84 2.08
N LYS A 194 -16.20 18.58 2.32
CA LYS A 194 -16.29 17.96 3.65
C LYS A 194 -14.95 17.88 4.33
#